data_d118ab4efd33414b11690ace64c37f3a
#
_entry.id   d118ab4efd33414b11690ace64c37f3a
#
_cell.length_a   1.000
_cell.length_b   1.000
_cell.length_c   1.000
_cell.angle_alpha   90.00
_cell.angle_beta   90.00
_cell.angle_gamma   90.00
#
_symmetry.space_group_name_H-M   'P 1'
#
loop_
_entity.id
_entity.type
_entity.pdbx_description
1 polymer ?
#
loop_
_entity_poly.entity_id
_entity_poly.type
_entity_poly.pdbx_seq_one_letter_code
_entity_poly.pdbx_strand_id
1 'polypeptide(L)'
;MRILEPKFEILTQEPNLALLGVFEMIKTAGQTCYDSESNRNPFDFVQMLIKSGHGAMLEHGTVYLTLEVNKDNCTKAFEYPSAKFTAHYNWSDVVGHLRAKYEDNPYSFVHHVQHGTTNSPVHSYYITTNYRVIVENGWERDLQFITAPTEYHEKRITVRFTTQIAISREYNRHRVDSIAEQSTRYCNYSKDKYDGQVTIVKPTWVDSDLLEDYFYNYDLRTLCASIDAGDDQEEWSDIMYWLFGNLAAEYAYLNLLRLGRSPQEARTVLALDTRTELVHTAFVSDWKHFFDLRALGTTGKPHPDAKILAEPLMEEFKRLKLI
;
A
#
# COMPACT_ATOMS: atom_id res chain seq x y z
N MET A 1 4.12 -19.30 -18.92
CA MET A 1 3.75 -17.91 -18.58
C MET A 1 2.28 -17.83 -18.26
N ARG A 2 1.87 -17.05 -17.24
CA ARG A 2 0.46 -16.78 -16.90
C ARG A 2 0.15 -15.32 -17.15
N ILE A 3 -1.04 -15.04 -17.69
CA ILE A 3 -1.49 -13.68 -17.97
C ILE A 3 -2.68 -13.36 -17.07
N LEU A 4 -2.71 -12.17 -16.48
CA LEU A 4 -3.79 -11.68 -15.61
C LEU A 4 -4.25 -10.29 -16.04
N GLU A 5 -5.53 -10.00 -15.76
CA GLU A 5 -6.05 -8.65 -15.81
C GLU A 5 -5.59 -7.87 -14.57
N PRO A 6 -5.34 -6.54 -14.69
CA PRO A 6 -5.07 -5.69 -13.53
C PRO A 6 -6.31 -5.58 -12.64
N LYS A 7 -6.11 -5.47 -11.33
CA LYS A 7 -7.19 -5.32 -10.36
C LYS A 7 -6.78 -4.53 -9.13
N PHE A 8 -7.77 -4.05 -8.38
CA PHE A 8 -7.58 -3.47 -7.06
C PHE A 8 -8.55 -4.09 -6.04
N GLU A 9 -8.21 -3.94 -4.78
CA GLU A 9 -9.02 -4.36 -3.63
C GLU A 9 -8.84 -3.33 -2.51
N ILE A 10 -9.94 -2.81 -1.97
CA ILE A 10 -9.89 -1.98 -0.76
C ILE A 10 -9.77 -2.89 0.45
N LEU A 11 -8.67 -2.76 1.18
CA LEU A 11 -8.44 -3.53 2.39
C LEU A 11 -9.02 -2.78 3.59
N THR A 12 -9.84 -3.48 4.38
CA THR A 12 -10.44 -2.90 5.58
C THR A 12 -9.64 -3.29 6.81
N GLN A 13 -9.18 -2.29 7.56
CA GLN A 13 -8.66 -2.51 8.90
C GLN A 13 -9.83 -2.64 9.86
N GLU A 14 -9.91 -3.76 10.59
CA GLU A 14 -11.00 -4.03 11.52
C GLU A 14 -10.96 -3.11 12.73
N PRO A 15 -11.88 -2.12 12.86
CA PRO A 15 -11.82 -1.12 13.92
C PRO A 15 -12.15 -1.73 15.29
N ASN A 16 -12.99 -2.75 15.35
CA ASN A 16 -13.39 -3.40 16.60
C ASN A 16 -12.29 -4.23 17.25
N LEU A 17 -11.22 -4.54 16.49
CA LEU A 17 -10.05 -5.24 16.99
C LEU A 17 -8.99 -4.28 17.55
N ALA A 18 -9.25 -2.98 17.54
CA ALA A 18 -8.36 -1.93 18.06
C ALA A 18 -6.91 -2.15 17.58
N LEU A 19 -5.96 -2.30 18.51
CA LEU A 19 -4.55 -2.49 18.18
C LEU A 19 -4.30 -3.78 17.38
N LEU A 20 -5.08 -4.83 17.57
CA LEU A 20 -4.96 -6.05 16.78
C LEU A 20 -5.26 -5.80 15.30
N GLY A 21 -6.31 -5.01 14.99
CA GLY A 21 -6.62 -4.63 13.60
C GLY A 21 -5.50 -3.82 12.95
N VAL A 22 -4.85 -2.93 13.71
CA VAL A 22 -3.64 -2.21 13.28
C VAL A 22 -2.52 -3.20 12.91
N PHE A 23 -2.26 -4.18 13.77
CA PHE A 23 -1.20 -5.17 13.54
C PHE A 23 -1.51 -6.12 12.38
N GLU A 24 -2.75 -6.48 12.18
CA GLU A 24 -3.17 -7.30 11.04
C GLU A 24 -2.96 -6.57 9.72
N MET A 25 -3.26 -5.28 9.65
CA MET A 25 -3.00 -4.48 8.46
C MET A 25 -1.50 -4.37 8.17
N ILE A 26 -0.67 -4.12 9.18
CA ILE A 26 0.79 -4.11 9.06
C ILE A 26 1.30 -5.46 8.56
N LYS A 27 0.79 -6.56 9.12
CA LYS A 27 1.16 -7.91 8.69
C LYS A 27 0.81 -8.15 7.22
N THR A 28 -0.38 -7.74 6.80
CA THR A 28 -0.84 -7.86 5.40
C THR A 28 0.10 -7.13 4.44
N ALA A 29 0.46 -5.87 4.74
CA ALA A 29 1.39 -5.10 3.92
C ALA A 29 2.79 -5.74 3.90
N GLY A 30 3.29 -6.18 5.06
CA GLY A 30 4.58 -6.85 5.15
C GLY A 30 4.64 -8.18 4.40
N GLN A 31 3.59 -9.00 4.49
CA GLN A 31 3.50 -10.26 3.74
C GLN A 31 3.49 -10.03 2.23
N THR A 32 2.81 -8.99 1.75
CA THR A 32 2.84 -8.60 0.34
C THR A 32 4.26 -8.20 -0.08
N CYS A 33 4.94 -7.36 0.70
CA CYS A 33 6.30 -6.90 0.37
C CYS A 33 7.32 -8.06 0.28
N TYR A 34 7.25 -9.01 1.21
CA TYR A 34 8.18 -10.14 1.25
C TYR A 34 7.71 -11.35 0.44
N ASP A 35 6.53 -11.28 -0.16
CA ASP A 35 5.92 -12.39 -0.87
C ASP A 35 5.90 -13.68 -0.03
N SER A 36 5.50 -13.55 1.23
CA SER A 36 5.57 -14.62 2.22
C SER A 36 4.26 -14.79 2.97
N GLU A 37 3.87 -16.03 3.17
CA GLU A 37 2.82 -16.39 4.12
C GLU A 37 3.45 -16.68 5.48
N SER A 38 3.29 -15.77 6.41
CA SER A 38 3.77 -15.96 7.78
C SER A 38 2.65 -16.47 8.68
N ASN A 39 2.88 -17.61 9.33
CA ASN A 39 1.98 -18.16 10.35
C ASN A 39 2.15 -17.48 11.73
N ARG A 40 3.04 -16.49 11.85
CA ARG A 40 3.21 -15.72 13.09
C ARG A 40 1.92 -14.96 13.39
N ASN A 41 1.59 -14.85 14.66
CA ASN A 41 0.50 -13.95 15.05
C ASN A 41 0.89 -12.48 14.74
N PRO A 42 -0.08 -11.58 14.56
CA PRO A 42 0.18 -10.20 14.15
C PRO A 42 1.12 -9.45 15.09
N PHE A 43 1.00 -9.66 16.41
CA PHE A 43 1.87 -9.02 17.40
C PHE A 43 3.34 -9.42 17.20
N ASP A 44 3.64 -10.72 17.14
CA ASP A 44 5.01 -11.21 16.95
C ASP A 44 5.60 -10.79 15.61
N PHE A 45 4.75 -10.69 14.56
CA PHE A 45 5.17 -10.20 13.26
C PHE A 45 5.58 -8.73 13.33
N VAL A 46 4.78 -7.87 13.95
CA VAL A 46 5.09 -6.44 14.14
C VAL A 46 6.34 -6.26 15.01
N GLN A 47 6.48 -7.03 16.10
CA GLN A 47 7.68 -6.98 16.94
C GLN A 47 8.95 -7.38 16.16
N MET A 48 8.85 -8.34 15.26
CA MET A 48 9.94 -8.70 14.35
C MET A 48 10.31 -7.53 13.43
N LEU A 49 9.34 -6.83 12.83
CA LEU A 49 9.59 -5.67 11.97
C LEU A 49 10.29 -4.55 12.73
N ILE A 50 9.83 -4.24 13.95
CA ILE A 50 10.47 -3.23 14.82
C ILE A 50 11.92 -3.60 15.12
N LYS A 51 12.17 -4.84 15.55
CA LYS A 51 13.53 -5.32 15.89
C LYS A 51 14.48 -5.33 14.69
N SER A 52 13.96 -5.55 13.48
CA SER A 52 14.77 -5.57 12.25
C SER A 52 14.91 -4.21 11.58
N GLY A 53 14.31 -3.15 12.14
CA GLY A 53 14.37 -1.79 11.60
C GLY A 53 13.53 -1.58 10.34
N HIS A 54 12.56 -2.46 10.06
CA HIS A 54 11.67 -2.37 8.89
C HIS A 54 10.45 -1.49 9.19
N GLY A 55 10.70 -0.23 9.59
CA GLY A 55 9.69 0.72 10.03
C GLY A 55 8.66 1.09 8.96
N ALA A 56 9.02 1.03 7.67
CA ALA A 56 8.10 1.40 6.58
C ALA A 56 6.79 0.59 6.60
N MET A 57 6.84 -0.70 6.95
CA MET A 57 5.62 -1.51 7.03
C MET A 57 4.67 -1.07 8.14
N LEU A 58 5.20 -0.48 9.23
CA LEU A 58 4.39 0.01 10.35
C LEU A 58 3.46 1.18 9.95
N GLU A 59 3.77 1.86 8.86
CA GLU A 59 2.95 2.96 8.33
C GLU A 59 1.56 2.51 7.86
N HIS A 60 1.41 1.24 7.47
CA HIS A 60 0.14 0.71 7.00
C HIS A 60 -0.88 0.48 8.12
N GLY A 61 -0.43 0.41 9.37
CA GLY A 61 -1.30 0.35 10.53
C GLY A 61 -1.83 1.72 10.90
N THR A 62 -3.07 2.03 10.55
CA THR A 62 -3.72 3.29 10.89
C THR A 62 -4.15 3.30 12.35
N VAL A 63 -3.84 4.37 13.06
CA VAL A 63 -4.20 4.57 14.46
C VAL A 63 -5.16 5.76 14.56
N TYR A 64 -6.34 5.52 15.09
CA TYR A 64 -7.34 6.53 15.41
C TYR A 64 -7.37 6.71 16.93
N LEU A 65 -7.20 7.95 17.39
CA LEU A 65 -7.25 8.30 18.81
C LEU A 65 -8.33 9.35 19.05
N THR A 66 -9.09 9.19 20.12
CA THR A 66 -10.02 10.23 20.58
C THR A 66 -9.64 10.61 22.01
N LEU A 67 -9.36 11.89 22.22
CA LEU A 67 -9.09 12.45 23.52
C LEU A 67 -10.14 13.52 23.83
N GLU A 68 -10.81 13.35 24.96
CA GLU A 68 -11.72 14.34 25.49
C GLU A 68 -11.12 14.99 26.72
N VAL A 69 -10.94 16.29 26.67
CA VAL A 69 -10.29 17.07 27.72
C VAL A 69 -11.26 18.13 28.23
N ASN A 70 -11.55 18.06 29.53
CA ASN A 70 -12.34 19.03 30.23
C ASN A 70 -11.61 19.48 31.50
N LYS A 71 -12.18 20.46 32.20
CA LYS A 71 -11.56 21.04 33.40
C LYS A 71 -11.30 20.00 34.49
N ASP A 72 -12.13 18.95 34.57
CA ASP A 72 -12.07 17.94 35.64
C ASP A 72 -11.10 16.79 35.33
N ASN A 73 -10.89 16.45 34.05
CA ASN A 73 -10.00 15.36 33.65
C ASN A 73 -8.64 15.81 33.08
N CYS A 74 -8.44 17.11 32.91
CA CYS A 74 -7.22 17.72 32.40
C CYS A 74 -5.95 17.21 33.12
N THR A 75 -6.01 17.05 34.44
CA THR A 75 -4.90 16.54 35.25
C THR A 75 -4.74 15.02 35.21
N LYS A 76 -5.81 14.28 34.91
CA LYS A 76 -5.80 12.79 34.90
C LYS A 76 -5.33 12.21 33.56
N ALA A 77 -5.60 12.90 32.46
CA ALA A 77 -5.22 12.44 31.12
C ALA A 77 -3.70 12.38 30.88
N PHE A 78 -2.90 13.05 31.73
CA PHE A 78 -1.47 13.23 31.54
C PHE A 78 -0.60 12.91 32.76
N GLU A 79 -1.02 12.01 33.65
CA GLU A 79 -0.12 11.43 34.63
C GLU A 79 0.95 10.59 33.91
N TYR A 80 2.11 11.21 33.65
CA TYR A 80 3.31 10.51 33.22
C TYR A 80 3.92 9.79 34.42
N PRO A 81 3.89 8.44 34.50
CA PRO A 81 4.45 7.72 35.65
C PRO A 81 5.97 7.83 35.78
N SER A 82 6.68 8.39 34.79
CA SER A 82 8.14 8.57 34.85
C SER A 82 8.60 9.95 35.29
N ALA A 83 7.72 10.92 35.38
CA ALA A 83 8.07 12.22 35.92
C ALA A 83 7.80 12.20 37.43
N LYS A 84 8.85 12.27 38.25
CA LYS A 84 8.78 12.64 39.68
C LYS A 84 8.29 14.08 39.88
N PHE A 85 7.49 14.58 38.96
CA PHE A 85 6.89 15.91 38.97
C PHE A 85 5.37 15.74 38.93
N THR A 86 4.74 15.92 40.06
CA THR A 86 3.36 16.42 40.14
C THR A 86 3.36 17.88 39.67
N ALA A 87 3.55 18.09 38.40
CA ALA A 87 3.32 19.38 37.80
C ALA A 87 1.82 19.54 37.65
N HIS A 88 1.22 20.52 38.33
CA HIS A 88 -0.09 21.01 38.01
C HIS A 88 0.00 21.66 36.62
N TYR A 89 -0.25 20.85 35.56
CA TYR A 89 -0.31 21.39 34.21
C TYR A 89 -1.51 22.31 34.11
N ASN A 90 -1.26 23.55 33.68
CA ASN A 90 -2.29 24.45 33.27
C ASN A 90 -3.01 23.84 32.03
N TRP A 91 -4.32 23.99 31.95
CA TRP A 91 -5.14 23.55 30.83
C TRP A 91 -4.55 23.91 29.45
N SER A 92 -4.04 25.13 29.29
CA SER A 92 -3.37 25.58 28.07
C SER A 92 -2.14 24.74 27.70
N ASP A 93 -1.42 24.20 28.66
CA ASP A 93 -0.19 23.44 28.43
C ASP A 93 -0.50 22.02 27.93
N VAL A 94 -1.57 21.43 28.44
CA VAL A 94 -2.05 20.11 27.99
C VAL A 94 -2.53 20.15 26.54
N VAL A 95 -3.34 21.15 26.20
CA VAL A 95 -3.85 21.36 24.83
C VAL A 95 -2.69 21.69 23.90
N GLY A 96 -1.79 22.57 24.31
CA GLY A 96 -0.60 22.94 23.55
C GLY A 96 0.32 21.74 23.25
N HIS A 97 0.53 20.88 24.26
CA HIS A 97 1.37 19.70 24.12
C HIS A 97 0.79 18.68 23.14
N LEU A 98 -0.52 18.41 23.21
CA LEU A 98 -1.20 17.51 22.27
C LEU A 98 -1.18 18.05 20.85
N ARG A 99 -1.45 19.34 20.67
CA ARG A 99 -1.40 19.98 19.36
C ARG A 99 -0.01 19.87 18.76
N ALA A 100 1.02 20.32 19.48
CA ALA A 100 2.40 20.26 19.01
C ALA A 100 2.83 18.83 18.66
N LYS A 101 2.37 17.83 19.43
CA LYS A 101 2.75 16.44 19.25
C LYS A 101 2.27 15.84 17.91
N TYR A 102 1.04 16.09 17.50
CA TYR A 102 0.45 15.49 16.30
C TYR A 102 0.20 16.49 15.17
N GLU A 103 -0.12 17.77 15.44
CA GLU A 103 -0.32 18.78 14.39
C GLU A 103 0.97 19.09 13.63
N ASP A 104 2.12 19.07 14.32
CA ASP A 104 3.43 19.30 13.70
C ASP A 104 3.99 18.04 13.00
N ASN A 105 3.31 16.91 13.11
CA ASN A 105 3.74 15.66 12.46
C ASN A 105 3.09 15.54 11.08
N PRO A 106 3.87 15.47 9.98
CA PRO A 106 3.33 15.45 8.60
C PRO A 106 2.55 14.17 8.24
N TYR A 107 2.63 13.14 9.09
CA TYR A 107 1.93 11.85 8.91
C TYR A 107 0.74 11.70 9.86
N SER A 108 0.31 12.80 10.47
CA SER A 108 -0.81 12.83 11.40
C SER A 108 -1.80 13.91 11.00
N PHE A 109 -3.06 13.69 11.34
CA PHE A 109 -4.13 14.66 11.16
C PHE A 109 -4.86 14.86 12.49
N VAL A 110 -5.10 16.12 12.87
CA VAL A 110 -5.80 16.47 14.12
C VAL A 110 -7.02 17.29 13.80
N HIS A 111 -8.19 16.81 14.20
CA HIS A 111 -9.42 17.58 14.18
C HIS A 111 -9.83 17.91 15.61
N HIS A 112 -10.11 19.19 15.87
CA HIS A 112 -10.48 19.70 17.19
C HIS A 112 -11.89 20.20 17.18
N VAL A 113 -12.71 19.72 18.10
CA VAL A 113 -14.09 20.17 18.34
C VAL A 113 -14.20 20.69 19.75
N GLN A 114 -14.73 21.90 19.90
CA GLN A 114 -15.09 22.46 21.20
C GLN A 114 -16.62 22.42 21.37
N HIS A 115 -17.07 21.84 22.45
CA HIS A 115 -18.48 21.79 22.87
C HIS A 115 -18.61 22.07 24.37
N GLY A 116 -19.82 22.01 24.89
CA GLY A 116 -20.13 22.39 26.28
C GLY A 116 -20.49 23.86 26.42
N THR A 117 -20.50 24.36 27.66
CA THR A 117 -20.82 25.75 27.95
C THR A 117 -19.57 26.61 28.10
N THR A 118 -19.72 27.93 28.02
CA THR A 118 -18.60 28.88 28.21
C THR A 118 -17.88 28.68 29.55
N ASN A 119 -18.63 28.26 30.58
CA ASN A 119 -18.09 28.05 31.93
C ASN A 119 -17.52 26.64 32.15
N SER A 120 -17.84 25.68 31.24
CA SER A 120 -17.38 24.31 31.28
C SER A 120 -17.16 23.81 29.85
N PRO A 121 -16.13 24.29 29.15
CA PRO A 121 -15.81 23.83 27.81
C PRO A 121 -15.24 22.42 27.87
N VAL A 122 -15.64 21.62 26.87
CA VAL A 122 -15.07 20.30 26.59
C VAL A 122 -14.39 20.37 25.24
N HIS A 123 -13.16 19.90 25.16
CA HIS A 123 -12.39 19.86 23.94
C HIS A 123 -12.14 18.41 23.54
N SER A 124 -12.63 18.02 22.37
CA SER A 124 -12.42 16.71 21.80
C SER A 124 -11.42 16.81 20.65
N TYR A 125 -10.39 15.99 20.72
CA TYR A 125 -9.35 15.85 19.70
C TYR A 125 -9.52 14.50 19.04
N TYR A 126 -9.69 14.52 17.73
CA TYR A 126 -9.76 13.35 16.87
C TYR A 126 -8.48 13.29 16.05
N ILE A 127 -7.66 12.29 16.35
CA ILE A 127 -6.31 12.17 15.79
C ILE A 127 -6.26 10.93 14.91
N THR A 128 -5.85 11.10 13.67
CA THR A 128 -5.48 10.01 12.78
C THR A 128 -3.98 10.03 12.54
N THR A 129 -3.32 8.93 12.80
CA THR A 129 -1.89 8.74 12.57
C THR A 129 -1.60 7.31 12.12
N ASN A 130 -0.35 6.90 12.12
CA ASN A 130 0.04 5.53 11.85
C ASN A 130 0.95 4.96 12.97
N TYR A 131 1.05 3.65 13.02
CA TYR A 131 1.77 2.97 14.09
C TYR A 131 3.29 3.26 14.07
N ARG A 132 3.88 3.58 12.91
CA ARG A 132 5.27 4.01 12.81
C ARG A 132 5.53 5.29 13.60
N VAL A 133 4.66 6.30 13.43
CA VAL A 133 4.75 7.57 14.17
C VAL A 133 4.71 7.32 15.67
N ILE A 134 3.82 6.46 16.14
CA ILE A 134 3.70 6.11 17.57
C ILE A 134 5.02 5.50 18.09
N VAL A 135 5.56 4.50 17.40
CA VAL A 135 6.77 3.77 17.86
C VAL A 135 8.02 4.64 17.77
N GLU A 136 8.24 5.33 16.65
CA GLU A 136 9.46 6.13 16.45
C GLU A 136 9.57 7.33 17.39
N ASN A 137 8.44 7.84 17.89
CA ASN A 137 8.41 8.95 18.85
C ASN A 137 8.26 8.49 20.31
N GLY A 138 8.11 7.19 20.59
CA GLY A 138 7.90 6.69 21.94
C GLY A 138 6.54 7.07 22.53
N TRP A 139 5.49 7.13 21.68
CA TRP A 139 4.14 7.57 22.06
C TRP A 139 3.17 6.40 22.30
N GLU A 140 3.67 5.22 22.62
CA GLU A 140 2.85 4.00 22.81
C GLU A 140 1.80 4.15 23.92
N ARG A 141 2.02 5.06 24.87
CA ARG A 141 1.05 5.37 25.91
C ARG A 141 -0.23 6.01 25.38
N ASP A 142 -0.16 6.69 24.22
CA ASP A 142 -1.35 7.29 23.62
C ASP A 142 -2.30 6.24 23.06
N LEU A 143 -1.84 5.01 22.85
CA LEU A 143 -2.70 3.89 22.43
C LEU A 143 -3.81 3.56 23.44
N GLN A 144 -3.74 4.07 24.70
CA GLN A 144 -4.86 3.99 25.63
C GLN A 144 -6.11 4.75 25.12
N PHE A 145 -5.94 5.69 24.18
CA PHE A 145 -7.02 6.50 23.58
C PHE A 145 -7.48 5.95 22.23
N ILE A 146 -7.00 4.76 21.84
CA ILE A 146 -7.37 4.15 20.56
C ILE A 146 -8.89 3.93 20.48
N THR A 147 -9.45 4.27 19.33
CA THR A 147 -10.89 4.17 19.08
C THR A 147 -11.18 3.70 17.66
N ALA A 148 -12.41 3.32 17.40
CA ALA A 148 -12.92 3.20 16.04
C ALA A 148 -12.97 4.59 15.36
N PRO A 149 -12.77 4.68 14.04
CA PRO A 149 -12.89 5.95 13.33
C PRO A 149 -14.29 6.53 13.44
N THR A 150 -14.37 7.84 13.67
CA THR A 150 -15.62 8.61 13.67
C THR A 150 -15.69 9.51 12.44
N GLU A 151 -16.79 10.25 12.27
CA GLU A 151 -16.93 11.25 11.21
C GLU A 151 -15.93 12.42 11.31
N TYR A 152 -15.35 12.64 12.49
CA TYR A 152 -14.38 13.72 12.75
C TYR A 152 -12.93 13.30 12.47
N HIS A 153 -12.66 12.02 12.28
CA HIS A 153 -11.33 11.56 11.89
C HIS A 153 -11.14 11.69 10.39
N GLU A 154 -10.03 12.28 9.97
CA GLU A 154 -9.56 12.12 8.59
C GLU A 154 -9.22 10.64 8.38
N LYS A 155 -9.90 10.00 7.44
CA LYS A 155 -9.74 8.56 7.21
C LYS A 155 -8.49 8.27 6.40
N ARG A 156 -7.83 7.17 6.73
CA ARG A 156 -6.80 6.56 5.88
C ARG A 156 -7.37 5.28 5.26
N ILE A 157 -7.21 5.14 3.96
CA ILE A 157 -7.72 4.00 3.20
C ILE A 157 -6.54 3.23 2.64
N THR A 158 -6.63 1.90 2.73
CA THR A 158 -5.62 1.00 2.20
C THR A 158 -6.18 0.28 0.98
N VAL A 159 -5.42 0.30 -0.12
CA VAL A 159 -5.78 -0.39 -1.37
C VAL A 159 -4.64 -1.31 -1.78
N ARG A 160 -4.96 -2.54 -2.14
CA ARG A 160 -4.04 -3.45 -2.81
C ARG A 160 -4.29 -3.36 -4.32
N PHE A 161 -3.23 -3.11 -5.07
CA PHE A 161 -3.25 -3.19 -6.53
C PHE A 161 -2.49 -4.43 -7.00
N THR A 162 -3.03 -5.14 -7.97
CA THR A 162 -2.31 -6.11 -8.78
C THR A 162 -2.11 -5.46 -10.14
N THR A 163 -0.87 -5.20 -10.52
CA THR A 163 -0.53 -4.42 -11.72
C THR A 163 0.86 -4.79 -12.25
N GLN A 164 1.29 -4.14 -13.33
CA GLN A 164 2.63 -4.27 -13.89
C GLN A 164 3.66 -3.51 -13.05
N ILE A 165 4.92 -3.97 -13.07
CA ILE A 165 6.05 -3.21 -12.50
C ILE A 165 6.15 -1.81 -13.10
N ALA A 166 5.83 -1.63 -14.38
CA ALA A 166 5.79 -0.32 -15.03
C ALA A 166 4.85 0.65 -14.30
N ILE A 167 3.66 0.18 -13.96
CA ILE A 167 2.60 1.01 -13.34
C ILE A 167 2.84 1.23 -11.85
N SER A 168 3.41 0.24 -11.14
CA SER A 168 3.78 0.46 -9.74
C SER A 168 4.74 1.64 -9.58
N ARG A 169 5.64 1.88 -10.55
CA ARG A 169 6.54 3.04 -10.56
C ARG A 169 5.81 4.37 -10.71
N GLU A 170 4.66 4.39 -11.38
CA GLU A 170 3.78 5.56 -11.48
C GLU A 170 3.11 5.86 -10.12
N TYR A 171 2.68 4.82 -9.41
CA TYR A 171 2.03 4.93 -8.11
C TYR A 171 3.03 5.28 -7.01
N ASN A 172 4.25 4.75 -7.05
CA ASN A 172 5.33 5.07 -6.12
C ASN A 172 5.78 6.55 -6.16
N ARG A 173 5.27 7.36 -7.09
CA ARG A 173 5.53 8.81 -7.14
C ARG A 173 4.71 9.60 -6.12
N HIS A 174 3.69 9.02 -5.53
CA HIS A 174 2.89 9.60 -4.45
C HIS A 174 3.62 9.43 -3.10
N ARG A 175 4.60 10.31 -2.83
CA ARG A 175 5.62 10.12 -1.78
C ARG A 175 5.12 10.32 -0.36
N VAL A 176 3.97 11.00 -0.17
CA VAL A 176 3.35 11.20 1.15
C VAL A 176 2.61 9.94 1.61
N ASP A 177 2.35 9.02 0.68
CA ASP A 177 1.60 7.82 0.91
C ASP A 177 2.51 6.68 1.40
N SER A 178 1.94 5.77 2.17
CA SER A 178 2.63 4.57 2.64
C SER A 178 2.48 3.48 1.60
N ILE A 179 3.59 2.97 1.07
CA ILE A 179 3.59 2.02 -0.03
C ILE A 179 4.46 0.82 0.30
N ALA A 180 3.87 -0.39 0.18
CA ALA A 180 4.56 -1.66 0.26
C ALA A 180 4.38 -2.42 -1.06
N GLU A 181 5.46 -2.56 -1.82
CA GLU A 181 5.47 -3.27 -3.10
C GLU A 181 6.08 -4.66 -2.96
N GLN A 182 5.50 -5.65 -3.63
CA GLN A 182 6.05 -7.00 -3.74
C GLN A 182 7.45 -6.95 -4.34
N SER A 183 8.43 -7.44 -3.60
CA SER A 183 9.82 -7.35 -4.03
C SER A 183 10.23 -8.54 -4.90
N THR A 184 10.53 -8.28 -6.16
CA THR A 184 11.10 -9.28 -7.09
C THR A 184 12.44 -9.86 -6.62
N ARG A 185 13.07 -9.33 -5.58
CA ARG A 185 14.26 -9.93 -4.95
C ARG A 185 13.92 -11.22 -4.21
N TYR A 186 12.70 -11.34 -3.69
CA TYR A 186 12.23 -12.48 -2.90
C TYR A 186 11.32 -13.42 -3.71
N CYS A 187 10.73 -12.93 -4.80
CA CYS A 187 9.91 -13.76 -5.69
C CYS A 187 10.77 -14.74 -6.45
N ASN A 188 10.58 -16.04 -6.20
CA ASN A 188 11.21 -17.10 -6.97
C ASN A 188 10.12 -17.81 -7.78
N TYR A 189 9.95 -17.39 -9.04
CA TYR A 189 8.89 -17.90 -9.92
C TYR A 189 9.07 -19.36 -10.35
N SER A 190 10.20 -20.01 -10.05
CA SER A 190 10.36 -21.46 -10.27
C SER A 190 9.70 -22.33 -9.19
N LYS A 191 9.16 -21.73 -8.12
CA LYS A 191 8.54 -22.48 -7.02
C LYS A 191 7.08 -22.80 -7.30
N ASP A 192 6.57 -23.83 -6.61
CA ASP A 192 5.20 -24.36 -6.77
C ASP A 192 4.11 -23.30 -6.58
N LYS A 193 4.30 -22.33 -5.66
CA LYS A 193 3.33 -21.24 -5.46
C LYS A 193 3.12 -20.33 -6.68
N TYR A 194 4.00 -20.43 -7.68
CA TYR A 194 3.89 -19.74 -8.97
C TYR A 194 3.71 -20.71 -10.14
N ASP A 195 3.51 -22.00 -9.87
CA ASP A 195 3.40 -23.06 -10.89
C ASP A 195 4.63 -23.12 -11.83
N GLY A 196 5.78 -22.67 -11.35
CA GLY A 196 7.02 -22.59 -12.16
C GLY A 196 6.96 -21.59 -13.32
N GLN A 197 6.12 -20.56 -13.23
CA GLN A 197 5.85 -19.61 -14.31
C GLN A 197 5.96 -18.17 -13.84
N VAL A 198 6.39 -17.27 -14.75
CA VAL A 198 6.25 -15.82 -14.54
C VAL A 198 4.81 -15.41 -14.84
N THR A 199 4.26 -14.55 -13.99
CA THR A 199 2.95 -13.96 -14.21
C THR A 199 3.09 -12.56 -14.79
N ILE A 200 2.36 -12.28 -15.85
CA ILE A 200 2.33 -10.99 -16.57
C ILE A 200 0.95 -10.37 -16.35
N VAL A 201 0.89 -9.06 -16.23
CA VAL A 201 -0.38 -8.32 -16.25
C VAL A 201 -0.55 -7.70 -17.63
N LYS A 202 -1.69 -7.98 -18.24
CA LYS A 202 -2.00 -7.56 -19.61
C LYS A 202 -2.15 -6.03 -19.70
N PRO A 203 -1.42 -5.35 -20.60
CA PRO A 203 -1.64 -3.94 -20.88
C PRO A 203 -2.98 -3.69 -21.58
N THR A 204 -3.51 -2.49 -21.45
CA THR A 204 -4.82 -2.10 -22.00
C THR A 204 -4.90 -2.13 -23.53
N TRP A 205 -3.78 -2.01 -24.21
CA TRP A 205 -3.73 -2.02 -25.68
C TRP A 205 -3.70 -3.43 -26.29
N VAL A 206 -3.50 -4.48 -25.44
CA VAL A 206 -3.51 -5.87 -25.88
C VAL A 206 -4.96 -6.37 -25.90
N ASP A 207 -5.47 -6.70 -27.06
CA ASP A 207 -6.78 -7.29 -27.24
C ASP A 207 -6.84 -8.70 -26.66
N SER A 208 -7.86 -8.98 -25.85
CA SER A 208 -7.98 -10.26 -25.12
C SER A 208 -8.31 -11.43 -26.06
N ASP A 209 -9.15 -11.22 -27.06
CA ASP A 209 -9.60 -12.29 -27.97
C ASP A 209 -8.45 -12.73 -28.87
N LEU A 210 -7.71 -11.74 -29.41
CA LEU A 210 -6.51 -12.00 -30.22
C LEU A 210 -5.39 -12.61 -29.39
N LEU A 211 -5.21 -12.17 -28.16
CA LEU A 211 -4.19 -12.71 -27.27
C LEU A 211 -4.47 -14.19 -26.92
N GLU A 212 -5.72 -14.57 -26.66
CA GLU A 212 -6.08 -15.95 -26.36
C GLU A 212 -5.74 -16.87 -27.54
N ASP A 213 -6.07 -16.46 -28.77
CA ASP A 213 -5.75 -17.21 -29.98
C ASP A 213 -4.23 -17.36 -30.17
N TYR A 214 -3.47 -16.27 -30.06
CA TYR A 214 -2.01 -16.30 -30.21
C TYR A 214 -1.34 -17.08 -29.08
N PHE A 215 -1.76 -16.93 -27.84
CA PHE A 215 -1.19 -17.63 -26.70
C PHE A 215 -1.39 -19.14 -26.75
N TYR A 216 -2.48 -19.59 -27.37
CA TYR A 216 -2.77 -21.01 -27.60
C TYR A 216 -1.91 -21.60 -28.75
N ASN A 217 -1.69 -20.83 -29.82
CA ASN A 217 -1.07 -21.29 -31.05
C ASN A 217 0.46 -21.13 -31.11
N TYR A 218 1.03 -20.20 -30.35
CA TYR A 218 2.45 -19.84 -30.44
C TYR A 218 3.17 -20.01 -29.09
N ASP A 219 4.23 -20.82 -29.11
CA ASP A 219 5.23 -20.88 -28.05
C ASP A 219 6.52 -20.14 -28.47
N LEU A 220 7.46 -20.01 -27.53
CA LEU A 220 8.74 -19.31 -27.82
C LEU A 220 9.51 -19.97 -28.98
N ARG A 221 9.45 -21.29 -29.14
CA ARG A 221 10.18 -21.99 -30.20
C ARG A 221 9.60 -21.69 -31.57
N THR A 222 8.30 -21.70 -31.65
CA THR A 222 7.57 -21.35 -32.90
C THR A 222 7.86 -19.92 -33.32
N LEU A 223 7.85 -18.96 -32.36
CA LEU A 223 8.18 -17.58 -32.63
C LEU A 223 9.64 -17.40 -33.05
N CYS A 224 10.60 -18.08 -32.40
CA CYS A 224 12.01 -18.06 -32.84
C CYS A 224 12.19 -18.61 -34.26
N ALA A 225 11.49 -19.70 -34.61
CA ALA A 225 11.56 -20.28 -35.94
C ALA A 225 11.02 -19.33 -37.02
N SER A 226 9.95 -18.58 -36.71
CA SER A 226 9.40 -17.54 -37.58
C SER A 226 10.39 -16.39 -37.82
N ILE A 227 11.11 -15.96 -36.78
CA ILE A 227 12.17 -14.95 -36.89
C ILE A 227 13.31 -15.47 -37.81
N ASP A 228 13.76 -16.72 -37.61
CA ASP A 228 14.82 -17.32 -38.42
C ASP A 228 14.43 -17.48 -39.89
N ALA A 229 13.14 -17.66 -40.16
CA ALA A 229 12.58 -17.70 -41.53
C ALA A 229 12.39 -16.29 -42.15
N GLY A 230 12.40 -15.25 -41.36
CA GLY A 230 12.15 -13.85 -41.78
C GLY A 230 10.67 -13.48 -41.87
N ASP A 231 9.77 -14.35 -41.40
CA ASP A 231 8.32 -14.14 -41.47
C ASP A 231 7.84 -13.08 -40.48
N ASP A 232 8.61 -12.78 -39.41
CA ASP A 232 8.26 -11.83 -38.37
C ASP A 232 8.02 -10.41 -38.88
N GLN A 233 8.72 -10.01 -39.95
CA GLN A 233 8.59 -8.65 -40.51
C GLN A 233 7.30 -8.43 -41.30
N GLU A 234 6.72 -9.46 -41.88
CA GLU A 234 5.54 -9.39 -42.73
C GLU A 234 4.26 -9.89 -42.03
N GLU A 235 4.36 -10.83 -41.11
CA GLU A 235 3.23 -11.56 -40.55
C GLU A 235 2.93 -11.22 -39.07
N TRP A 236 3.91 -10.69 -38.33
CA TRP A 236 3.71 -10.46 -36.90
C TRP A 236 2.91 -9.20 -36.59
N SER A 237 1.89 -9.38 -35.74
CA SER A 237 1.19 -8.27 -35.10
C SER A 237 1.98 -7.71 -33.91
N ASP A 238 1.57 -6.55 -33.42
CA ASP A 238 2.09 -5.95 -32.18
C ASP A 238 1.94 -6.88 -30.97
N ILE A 239 0.85 -7.64 -30.89
CA ILE A 239 0.60 -8.63 -29.84
C ILE A 239 1.61 -9.78 -29.93
N MET A 240 2.00 -10.23 -31.12
CA MET A 240 3.00 -11.29 -31.28
C MET A 240 4.39 -10.80 -30.80
N TYR A 241 4.78 -9.58 -31.10
CA TYR A 241 6.03 -8.99 -30.57
C TYR A 241 5.99 -8.88 -29.05
N TRP A 242 4.87 -8.46 -28.49
CA TRP A 242 4.69 -8.39 -27.04
C TRP A 242 4.76 -9.76 -26.39
N LEU A 243 4.10 -10.76 -26.97
CA LEU A 243 4.10 -12.15 -26.49
C LEU A 243 5.53 -12.72 -26.54
N PHE A 244 6.23 -12.55 -27.65
CA PHE A 244 7.62 -12.99 -27.81
C PHE A 244 8.52 -12.39 -26.72
N GLY A 245 8.44 -11.08 -26.49
CA GLY A 245 9.27 -10.41 -25.47
C GLY A 245 9.04 -10.96 -24.06
N ASN A 246 7.79 -11.21 -23.69
CA ASN A 246 7.45 -11.76 -22.38
C ASN A 246 7.83 -13.25 -22.24
N LEU A 247 7.63 -14.08 -23.25
CA LEU A 247 8.04 -15.49 -23.26
C LEU A 247 9.57 -15.62 -23.22
N ALA A 248 10.30 -14.79 -23.94
CA ALA A 248 11.76 -14.76 -23.91
C ALA A 248 12.29 -14.35 -22.54
N ALA A 249 11.69 -13.35 -21.90
CA ALA A 249 12.02 -12.91 -20.55
C ALA A 249 11.78 -14.01 -19.50
N GLU A 250 10.64 -14.70 -19.56
CA GLU A 250 10.35 -15.86 -18.70
C GLU A 250 11.38 -16.97 -18.89
N TYR A 251 11.63 -17.37 -20.14
CA TYR A 251 12.59 -18.40 -20.47
C TYR A 251 13.99 -18.06 -19.92
N ALA A 252 14.45 -16.83 -20.13
CA ALA A 252 15.76 -16.37 -19.63
C ALA A 252 15.78 -16.40 -18.09
N TYR A 253 14.75 -15.89 -17.42
CA TYR A 253 14.66 -15.86 -15.97
C TYR A 253 14.73 -17.25 -15.34
N LEU A 254 13.88 -18.18 -15.82
CA LEU A 254 13.83 -19.55 -15.28
C LEU A 254 15.14 -20.32 -15.51
N ASN A 255 15.81 -20.10 -16.65
CA ASN A 255 17.12 -20.72 -16.93
C ASN A 255 18.22 -20.11 -16.07
N LEU A 256 18.22 -18.80 -15.79
CA LEU A 256 19.16 -18.20 -14.84
C LEU A 256 19.02 -18.82 -13.44
N LEU A 257 17.79 -19.04 -12.96
CA LEU A 257 17.57 -19.76 -11.70
C LEU A 257 18.08 -21.20 -11.76
N ARG A 258 17.81 -21.93 -12.86
CA ARG A 258 18.28 -23.31 -13.06
C ARG A 258 19.81 -23.40 -13.06
N LEU A 259 20.50 -22.37 -13.53
CA LEU A 259 21.95 -22.25 -13.52
C LEU A 259 22.52 -21.77 -12.17
N GLY A 260 21.66 -21.63 -11.14
CA GLY A 260 22.07 -21.29 -9.77
C GLY A 260 22.09 -19.79 -9.45
N ARG A 261 21.61 -18.92 -10.34
CA ARG A 261 21.46 -17.50 -10.01
C ARG A 261 20.32 -17.30 -8.99
N SER A 262 20.53 -16.37 -8.07
CA SER A 262 19.46 -16.00 -7.12
C SER A 262 18.34 -15.22 -7.81
N PRO A 263 17.10 -15.21 -7.26
CA PRO A 263 16.01 -14.38 -7.80
C PRO A 263 16.39 -12.91 -7.97
N GLN A 264 17.17 -12.38 -7.04
CA GLN A 264 17.63 -10.98 -7.08
C GLN A 264 18.58 -10.71 -8.27
N GLU A 265 19.31 -11.71 -8.76
CA GLU A 265 20.14 -11.59 -9.96
C GLU A 265 19.31 -11.86 -11.22
N ALA A 266 18.52 -12.93 -11.21
CA ALA A 266 17.72 -13.35 -12.36
C ALA A 266 16.67 -12.31 -12.79
N ARG A 267 16.10 -11.55 -11.84
CA ARG A 267 15.06 -10.53 -12.11
C ARG A 267 15.46 -9.44 -13.11
N THR A 268 16.73 -9.32 -13.43
CA THR A 268 17.24 -8.29 -14.38
C THR A 268 16.73 -8.48 -15.81
N VAL A 269 16.25 -9.68 -16.14
CA VAL A 269 15.69 -10.01 -17.47
C VAL A 269 14.16 -10.00 -17.48
N LEU A 270 13.48 -9.74 -16.34
CA LEU A 270 12.03 -9.68 -16.29
C LEU A 270 11.51 -8.47 -17.08
N ALA A 271 10.42 -8.70 -17.81
CA ALA A 271 9.70 -7.63 -18.52
C ALA A 271 9.01 -6.66 -17.56
N LEU A 272 8.77 -5.43 -18.01
CA LEU A 272 8.06 -4.40 -17.23
C LEU A 272 6.60 -4.77 -16.95
N ASP A 273 6.01 -5.64 -17.77
CA ASP A 273 4.66 -6.16 -17.58
C ASP A 273 4.57 -7.28 -16.55
N THR A 274 5.72 -7.70 -15.97
CA THR A 274 5.71 -8.65 -14.86
C THR A 274 4.81 -8.16 -13.74
N ARG A 275 3.94 -9.07 -13.26
CA ARG A 275 3.02 -8.79 -12.16
C ARG A 275 3.75 -8.36 -10.91
N THR A 276 3.25 -7.30 -10.29
CA THR A 276 3.58 -6.93 -8.92
C THR A 276 2.30 -6.69 -8.10
N GLU A 277 2.40 -6.77 -6.78
CA GLU A 277 1.37 -6.29 -5.87
C GLU A 277 1.88 -5.09 -5.10
N LEU A 278 1.00 -4.11 -4.93
CA LEU A 278 1.27 -2.85 -4.27
C LEU A 278 0.18 -2.60 -3.23
N VAL A 279 0.55 -2.57 -1.94
CA VAL A 279 -0.33 -2.10 -0.87
C VAL A 279 -0.06 -0.63 -0.65
N HIS A 280 -1.07 0.20 -0.84
CA HIS A 280 -1.02 1.65 -0.81
C HIS A 280 -1.98 2.17 0.25
N THR A 281 -1.47 2.86 1.28
CA THR A 281 -2.26 3.43 2.37
C THR A 281 -2.04 4.94 2.42
N ALA A 282 -3.13 5.70 2.35
CA ALA A 282 -3.06 7.16 2.33
C ALA A 282 -4.29 7.78 3.02
N PHE A 283 -4.19 9.06 3.40
CA PHE A 283 -5.34 9.85 3.78
C PHE A 283 -6.29 10.03 2.60
N VAL A 284 -7.57 10.22 2.87
CA VAL A 284 -8.56 10.48 1.81
C VAL A 284 -8.20 11.73 1.02
N SER A 285 -7.66 12.76 1.66
CA SER A 285 -7.13 13.96 1.00
C SER A 285 -6.01 13.66 0.01
N ASP A 286 -5.09 12.74 0.34
CA ASP A 286 -4.00 12.32 -0.55
C ASP A 286 -4.51 11.45 -1.69
N TRP A 287 -5.51 10.58 -1.43
CA TRP A 287 -6.21 9.83 -2.48
C TRP A 287 -6.87 10.74 -3.52
N LYS A 288 -7.41 11.91 -3.13
CA LYS A 288 -7.92 12.90 -4.09
C LYS A 288 -6.83 13.34 -5.05
N HIS A 289 -5.63 13.64 -4.54
CA HIS A 289 -4.49 13.98 -5.38
C HIS A 289 -4.06 12.83 -6.30
N PHE A 290 -4.10 11.58 -5.79
CA PHE A 290 -3.86 10.40 -6.62
C PHE A 290 -4.86 10.33 -7.78
N PHE A 291 -6.15 10.51 -7.53
CA PHE A 291 -7.19 10.49 -8.57
C PHE A 291 -7.05 11.63 -9.56
N ASP A 292 -6.69 12.83 -9.11
CA ASP A 292 -6.41 13.97 -9.97
C ASP A 292 -5.36 13.65 -11.03
N LEU A 293 -4.31 12.95 -10.65
CA LEU A 293 -3.21 12.61 -11.54
C LEU A 293 -3.45 11.32 -12.34
N ARG A 294 -4.02 10.28 -11.73
CA ARG A 294 -4.07 8.92 -12.31
C ARG A 294 -5.40 8.55 -12.93
N ALA A 295 -6.50 9.20 -12.52
CA ALA A 295 -7.82 9.02 -13.11
C ALA A 295 -8.19 10.18 -14.04
N LEU A 296 -8.13 11.42 -13.54
CA LEU A 296 -8.63 12.62 -14.23
C LEU A 296 -7.59 13.25 -15.16
N GLY A 297 -6.30 13.17 -14.84
CA GLY A 297 -5.24 13.73 -15.67
C GLY A 297 -5.18 15.24 -15.63
N THR A 298 -5.34 15.86 -14.47
CA THR A 298 -5.39 17.33 -14.32
C THR A 298 -4.09 18.05 -14.73
N THR A 299 -2.95 17.35 -14.66
CA THR A 299 -1.63 17.88 -15.04
C THR A 299 -1.10 17.30 -16.35
N GLY A 300 -1.81 16.36 -16.96
CA GLY A 300 -1.44 15.68 -18.20
C GLY A 300 -2.16 14.33 -18.31
N LYS A 301 -2.24 13.78 -19.52
CA LYS A 301 -2.95 12.51 -19.77
C LYS A 301 -2.32 11.38 -18.95
N PRO A 302 -3.07 10.69 -18.10
CA PRO A 302 -2.54 9.56 -17.31
C PRO A 302 -2.19 8.39 -18.24
N HIS A 303 -1.26 7.54 -17.78
CA HIS A 303 -0.98 6.28 -18.47
C HIS A 303 -2.26 5.42 -18.53
N PRO A 304 -2.63 4.83 -19.68
CA PRO A 304 -3.87 4.05 -19.81
C PRO A 304 -3.97 2.93 -18.78
N ASP A 305 -2.87 2.17 -18.55
CA ASP A 305 -2.83 1.07 -17.61
C ASP A 305 -2.87 1.52 -16.13
N ALA A 306 -2.51 2.76 -15.83
CA ALA A 306 -2.75 3.34 -14.51
C ALA A 306 -4.20 3.80 -14.36
N LYS A 307 -4.76 4.40 -15.41
CA LYS A 307 -6.12 4.92 -15.40
C LYS A 307 -7.17 3.83 -15.22
N ILE A 308 -6.99 2.67 -15.87
CA ILE A 308 -7.95 1.55 -15.78
C ILE A 308 -8.14 1.03 -14.35
N LEU A 309 -7.18 1.27 -13.46
CA LEU A 309 -7.30 0.98 -12.03
C LEU A 309 -7.78 2.18 -11.21
N ALA A 310 -7.25 3.36 -11.51
CA ALA A 310 -7.52 4.56 -10.73
C ALA A 310 -8.95 5.09 -10.91
N GLU A 311 -9.51 5.02 -12.12
CA GLU A 311 -10.86 5.55 -12.41
C GLU A 311 -11.96 4.73 -11.71
N PRO A 312 -12.01 3.39 -11.82
CA PRO A 312 -12.98 2.58 -11.06
C PRO A 312 -12.79 2.69 -9.54
N LEU A 313 -11.56 2.81 -9.06
CA LEU A 313 -11.29 3.02 -7.64
C LEU A 313 -11.86 4.36 -7.17
N MET A 314 -11.72 5.43 -7.94
CA MET A 314 -12.33 6.72 -7.63
C MET A 314 -13.86 6.63 -7.54
N GLU A 315 -14.50 5.92 -8.48
CA GLU A 315 -15.95 5.70 -8.42
C GLU A 315 -16.36 4.90 -7.18
N GLU A 316 -15.56 3.92 -6.78
CA GLU A 316 -15.80 3.18 -5.53
C GLU A 316 -15.66 4.07 -4.29
N PHE A 317 -14.70 5.00 -4.27
CA PHE A 317 -14.57 6.00 -3.19
C PHE A 317 -15.80 6.92 -3.11
N LYS A 318 -16.34 7.33 -4.26
CA LYS A 318 -17.61 8.10 -4.31
C LYS A 318 -18.77 7.27 -3.78
N ARG A 319 -18.90 6.00 -4.20
CA ARG A 319 -19.94 5.08 -3.74
C ARG A 319 -19.91 4.89 -2.22
N LEU A 320 -18.70 4.81 -1.65
CA LEU A 320 -18.46 4.69 -0.22
C LEU A 320 -18.56 6.02 0.53
N LYS A 321 -18.85 7.14 -0.17
CA LYS A 321 -18.92 8.51 0.39
C LYS A 321 -17.63 8.93 1.12
N LEU A 322 -16.49 8.54 0.58
CA LEU A 322 -15.19 8.95 1.07
C LEU A 322 -14.75 10.27 0.44
N ILE A 323 -15.16 10.51 -0.80
CA ILE A 323 -14.90 11.74 -1.57
C ILE A 323 -16.18 12.25 -2.23
#